data_f795fcbbda08efb765664ac89621e590
#
_entry.id   f795fcbbda08efb765664ac89621e590
#
_cell.length_a   1.000
_cell.length_b   1.000
_cell.length_c   1.000
_cell.angle_alpha   90.00
_cell.angle_beta   90.00
_cell.angle_gamma   90.00
#
_symmetry.space_group_name_H-M   'P 1'
#
loop_
_entity.id
_entity.type
_entity.pdbx_description
1 polymer ?
#
loop_
_entity_poly.entity_id
_entity_poly.type
_entity_poly.pdbx_seq_one_letter_code
_entity_poly.pdbx_strand_id
1 'polypeptide(L)'
;MISKKRNDISRALDLEFTERKKGVALSTLFFCIFLFFLLIPLFLFILYPIALLFLRAFQGGDSFSLFAGILQKYRYAFWNSMESSFLSAFISTIMAFILAYGIVRLKGWKQRFCMFILSMSLVSPPFISSLSFISLYGRRGLISYRLLGLSLDPYNKYGVIGMQSLHFTCLNILFFLHALRSMDGKLLYSGRDLGANLFSIMKDIVLPLLRPAFLASFFLSFLRALSDFGTPIIIGGRYSTLASEIYLQIIGYSDFQKTAAMNILLLFPAFLSFLLYRFAIEESEKRNKGQKGKIPPHFPENIGIKAGLNLFLFLFFLFQILQYLCIFLYGFLCFEKGEMRFTLENMGELFSYNLSTLFLTLFLSLVTGFVGSFFAFVLSYIVERKLPIGRKIPDFILSLPYLLPGTCFGLAYILAFNKPPLRLTGTVLIILFCMIFRQLPLGSRMASTALSNLPKELEMAGRDLGGNPLKVFTEIIFPLLLPSFLSSVYNQFTQSLTTMGAVIFLISAKYKVLVYTLFDAVNRGNYNVASLISGIMILLSLAFYLFLEGSRVLYQKKLY
;
A
#
# COMPACT_ATOMS: atom_id res chain seq x y z
N MET A 1 41.09 63.11 -2.90
CA MET A 1 40.94 62.05 -1.90
C MET A 1 39.53 61.38 -1.98
N ILE A 2 38.44 62.09 -2.19
CA ILE A 2 37.06 61.65 -2.25
C ILE A 2 36.76 60.73 -3.46
N SER A 3 37.34 61.04 -4.65
CA SER A 3 37.10 60.24 -5.88
C SER A 3 37.75 58.85 -5.83
N LYS A 4 38.90 58.70 -5.16
CA LYS A 4 39.59 57.41 -5.00
C LYS A 4 38.84 56.48 -4.08
N LYS A 5 38.27 57.03 -3.00
CA LYS A 5 37.46 56.27 -2.02
C LYS A 5 36.12 55.76 -2.62
N ARG A 6 35.54 56.50 -3.58
CA ARG A 6 34.32 56.14 -4.30
C ARG A 6 34.56 55.00 -5.30
N ASN A 7 35.72 54.99 -5.97
CA ASN A 7 36.11 53.89 -6.88
C ASN A 7 36.45 52.60 -6.14
N ASP A 8 37.03 52.67 -4.93
CA ASP A 8 37.36 51.50 -4.12
C ASP A 8 36.07 50.84 -3.56
N ILE A 9 35.07 51.65 -3.16
CA ILE A 9 33.75 51.14 -2.70
C ILE A 9 32.99 50.50 -3.88
N SER A 10 33.00 51.09 -5.06
CA SER A 10 32.36 50.52 -6.25
C SER A 10 33.00 49.20 -6.67
N ARG A 11 34.35 49.07 -6.63
CA ARG A 11 35.05 47.80 -6.88
C ARG A 11 34.77 46.74 -5.84
N ALA A 12 34.67 47.09 -4.56
CA ALA A 12 34.31 46.16 -3.50
C ALA A 12 32.88 45.63 -3.66
N LEU A 13 31.91 46.49 -4.00
CA LEU A 13 30.55 46.12 -4.31
C LEU A 13 30.44 45.20 -5.55
N ASP A 14 31.19 45.51 -6.61
CA ASP A 14 31.22 44.68 -7.83
C ASP A 14 31.83 43.29 -7.59
N LEU A 15 32.87 43.21 -6.74
CA LEU A 15 33.46 41.94 -6.31
C LEU A 15 32.48 41.12 -5.46
N GLU A 16 31.81 41.75 -4.51
CA GLU A 16 30.81 41.10 -3.67
C GLU A 16 29.59 40.62 -4.47
N PHE A 17 29.14 41.41 -5.44
CA PHE A 17 28.09 41.02 -6.38
C PHE A 17 28.53 39.88 -7.31
N THR A 18 29.77 39.84 -7.73
CA THR A 18 30.32 38.77 -8.59
C THR A 18 30.52 37.48 -7.84
N GLU A 19 30.99 37.53 -6.59
CA GLU A 19 31.08 36.36 -5.71
C GLU A 19 29.71 35.81 -5.33
N ARG A 20 28.73 36.68 -5.04
CA ARG A 20 27.33 36.27 -4.80
C ARG A 20 26.73 35.62 -6.04
N LYS A 21 26.94 36.15 -7.25
CA LYS A 21 26.48 35.52 -8.51
C LYS A 21 27.16 34.18 -8.76
N LYS A 22 28.45 34.02 -8.50
CA LYS A 22 29.20 32.76 -8.61
C LYS A 22 28.69 31.74 -7.56
N GLY A 23 28.44 32.15 -6.34
CA GLY A 23 27.85 31.30 -5.30
C GLY A 23 26.46 30.80 -5.65
N VAL A 24 25.60 31.66 -6.20
CA VAL A 24 24.27 31.27 -6.67
C VAL A 24 24.34 30.32 -7.88
N ALA A 25 25.22 30.59 -8.86
CA ALA A 25 25.41 29.71 -10.01
C ALA A 25 25.93 28.33 -9.60
N LEU A 26 26.89 28.28 -8.67
CA LEU A 26 27.43 27.01 -8.14
C LEU A 26 26.37 26.20 -7.37
N SER A 27 25.57 26.89 -6.55
CA SER A 27 24.46 26.24 -5.82
C SER A 27 23.37 25.72 -6.74
N THR A 28 23.09 26.44 -7.83
CA THR A 28 22.11 26.01 -8.84
C THR A 28 22.64 24.84 -9.65
N LEU A 29 23.92 24.84 -10.02
CA LEU A 29 24.56 23.71 -10.69
C LEU A 29 24.56 22.46 -9.79
N PHE A 30 24.93 22.62 -8.52
CA PHE A 30 24.88 21.53 -7.54
C PHE A 30 23.46 20.97 -7.36
N PHE A 31 22.47 21.84 -7.35
CA PHE A 31 21.06 21.44 -7.28
C PHE A 31 20.62 20.68 -8.54
N CYS A 32 21.00 21.14 -9.73
CA CYS A 32 20.69 20.45 -11.00
C CYS A 32 21.37 19.08 -11.07
N ILE A 33 22.64 18.97 -10.66
CA ILE A 33 23.36 17.70 -10.59
C ILE A 33 22.67 16.76 -9.59
N PHE A 34 22.32 17.24 -8.40
CA PHE A 34 21.63 16.47 -7.38
C PHE A 34 20.24 16.00 -7.86
N LEU A 35 19.49 16.88 -8.52
CA LEU A 35 18.21 16.56 -9.14
C LEU A 35 18.36 15.48 -10.22
N PHE A 36 19.39 15.57 -11.05
CA PHE A 36 19.71 14.61 -12.07
C PHE A 36 19.98 13.22 -11.46
N PHE A 37 20.81 13.14 -10.41
CA PHE A 37 21.09 11.89 -9.70
C PHE A 37 19.84 11.29 -9.00
N LEU A 38 18.86 12.10 -8.62
CA LEU A 38 17.59 11.64 -8.07
C LEU A 38 16.60 11.17 -9.14
N LEU A 39 16.62 11.78 -10.32
CA LEU A 39 15.71 11.40 -11.42
C LEU A 39 16.18 10.17 -12.18
N ILE A 40 17.49 9.90 -12.25
CA ILE A 40 18.03 8.70 -12.90
C ILE A 40 17.45 7.41 -12.32
N PRO A 41 17.42 7.18 -10.98
CA PRO A 41 16.80 6.00 -10.42
C PRO A 41 15.30 5.87 -10.75
N LEU A 42 14.56 6.98 -10.79
CA LEU A 42 13.14 6.95 -11.19
C LEU A 42 12.98 6.52 -12.65
N PHE A 43 13.80 7.07 -13.53
CA PHE A 43 13.80 6.65 -14.93
C PHE A 43 14.19 5.18 -15.06
N LEU A 44 15.31 4.77 -14.45
CA LEU A 44 15.89 3.45 -14.59
C LEU A 44 15.04 2.34 -13.98
N PHE A 45 14.44 2.59 -12.81
CA PHE A 45 13.72 1.56 -12.05
C PHE A 45 12.19 1.66 -12.15
N ILE A 46 11.65 2.73 -12.76
CA ILE A 46 10.20 2.86 -12.99
C ILE A 46 9.90 2.93 -14.48
N LEU A 47 10.38 3.96 -15.17
CA LEU A 47 9.98 4.22 -16.56
C LEU A 47 10.57 3.21 -17.54
N TYR A 48 11.85 2.89 -17.43
CA TYR A 48 12.54 1.96 -18.33
C TYR A 48 11.95 0.54 -18.31
N PRO A 49 11.68 -0.08 -17.14
CA PRO A 49 11.00 -1.38 -17.10
C PRO A 49 9.61 -1.36 -17.72
N ILE A 50 8.83 -0.29 -17.46
CA ILE A 50 7.49 -0.13 -18.03
C ILE A 50 7.57 -0.01 -19.56
N ALA A 51 8.48 0.82 -20.06
CA ALA A 51 8.68 1.00 -21.50
C ALA A 51 9.03 -0.33 -22.19
N LEU A 52 9.93 -1.11 -21.60
CA LEU A 52 10.30 -2.43 -22.14
C LEU A 52 9.14 -3.44 -22.11
N LEU A 53 8.29 -3.39 -21.10
CA LEU A 53 7.08 -4.21 -21.08
C LEU A 53 6.17 -3.89 -22.27
N PHE A 54 5.93 -2.59 -22.55
CA PHE A 54 5.16 -2.16 -23.70
C PHE A 54 5.83 -2.58 -25.01
N LEU A 55 7.13 -2.32 -25.16
CA LEU A 55 7.88 -2.72 -26.36
C LEU A 55 7.79 -4.24 -26.58
N ARG A 56 7.91 -5.05 -25.53
CA ARG A 56 7.83 -6.51 -25.64
C ARG A 56 6.45 -6.99 -26.06
N ALA A 57 5.37 -6.37 -25.58
CA ALA A 57 4.01 -6.74 -25.93
C ALA A 57 3.69 -6.47 -27.41
N PHE A 58 4.29 -5.39 -27.97
CA PHE A 58 4.12 -5.00 -29.37
C PHE A 58 5.25 -5.48 -30.28
N GLN A 59 6.14 -6.33 -29.82
CA GLN A 59 7.24 -6.89 -30.60
C GLN A 59 6.70 -7.93 -31.59
N GLY A 60 6.91 -7.69 -32.91
CA GLY A 60 6.45 -8.59 -33.98
C GLY A 60 5.37 -7.94 -34.86
N GLY A 61 5.26 -8.40 -36.12
CA GLY A 61 4.41 -7.78 -37.13
C GLY A 61 2.89 -7.90 -36.91
N ASP A 62 2.44 -8.84 -36.05
CA ASP A 62 1.03 -9.22 -35.89
C ASP A 62 0.52 -8.99 -34.45
N SER A 63 0.87 -7.85 -33.87
CA SER A 63 0.44 -7.52 -32.50
C SER A 63 -1.08 -7.50 -32.33
N PHE A 64 -1.82 -7.05 -33.36
CA PHE A 64 -3.28 -7.01 -33.30
C PHE A 64 -3.90 -8.41 -33.20
N SER A 65 -3.40 -9.37 -34.01
CA SER A 65 -3.87 -10.76 -33.95
C SER A 65 -3.51 -11.42 -32.59
N LEU A 66 -2.36 -11.07 -32.01
CA LEU A 66 -1.97 -11.53 -30.68
C LEU A 66 -2.97 -11.04 -29.61
N PHE A 67 -3.29 -9.74 -29.58
CA PHE A 67 -4.27 -9.19 -28.63
C PHE A 67 -5.68 -9.77 -28.86
N ALA A 68 -6.11 -9.91 -30.10
CA ALA A 68 -7.40 -10.52 -30.44
C ALA A 68 -7.47 -11.99 -30.00
N GLY A 69 -6.41 -12.76 -30.23
CA GLY A 69 -6.30 -14.16 -29.80
C GLY A 69 -6.28 -14.30 -28.28
N ILE A 70 -5.61 -13.39 -27.57
CA ILE A 70 -5.61 -13.35 -26.10
C ILE A 70 -7.02 -13.04 -25.59
N LEU A 71 -7.70 -12.01 -26.13
CA LEU A 71 -9.05 -11.65 -25.72
C LEU A 71 -10.04 -12.79 -25.99
N GLN A 72 -9.91 -13.49 -27.12
CA GLN A 72 -10.75 -14.64 -27.44
C GLN A 72 -10.52 -15.80 -26.46
N LYS A 73 -9.26 -16.16 -26.20
CA LYS A 73 -8.88 -17.30 -25.34
C LYS A 73 -9.17 -17.03 -23.86
N TYR A 74 -8.87 -15.82 -23.37
CA TYR A 74 -8.95 -15.46 -21.95
C TYR A 74 -10.12 -14.53 -21.63
N ARG A 75 -11.14 -14.45 -22.52
CA ARG A 75 -12.30 -13.55 -22.30
C ARG A 75 -13.00 -13.79 -20.97
N TYR A 76 -13.15 -15.05 -20.57
CA TYR A 76 -13.78 -15.39 -19.29
C TYR A 76 -12.92 -14.94 -18.11
N ALA A 77 -11.61 -15.15 -18.15
CA ALA A 77 -10.70 -14.68 -17.11
C ALA A 77 -10.69 -13.14 -17.01
N PHE A 78 -10.77 -12.44 -18.15
CA PHE A 78 -10.88 -10.98 -18.16
C PHE A 78 -12.20 -10.51 -17.52
N TRP A 79 -13.33 -11.07 -17.93
CA TRP A 79 -14.63 -10.72 -17.34
C TRP A 79 -14.75 -11.12 -15.89
N ASN A 80 -14.23 -12.27 -15.50
CA ASN A 80 -14.12 -12.70 -14.11
C ASN A 80 -13.32 -11.68 -13.27
N SER A 81 -12.21 -11.15 -13.83
CA SER A 81 -11.44 -10.09 -13.15
C SER A 81 -12.27 -8.83 -12.95
N MET A 82 -13.02 -8.40 -13.96
CA MET A 82 -13.90 -7.22 -13.87
C MET A 82 -15.02 -7.45 -12.85
N GLU A 83 -15.70 -8.59 -12.94
CA GLU A 83 -16.79 -8.97 -12.03
C GLU A 83 -16.32 -9.05 -10.58
N SER A 84 -15.26 -9.84 -10.31
CA SER A 84 -14.76 -10.00 -8.93
C SER A 84 -14.24 -8.69 -8.35
N SER A 85 -13.51 -7.90 -9.15
CA SER A 85 -12.97 -6.61 -8.69
C SER A 85 -14.08 -5.59 -8.40
N PHE A 86 -15.09 -5.53 -9.25
CA PHE A 86 -16.22 -4.61 -9.05
C PHE A 86 -17.04 -5.00 -7.82
N LEU A 87 -17.43 -6.27 -7.72
CA LEU A 87 -18.25 -6.74 -6.59
C LEU A 87 -17.49 -6.67 -5.27
N SER A 88 -16.21 -7.06 -5.26
CA SER A 88 -15.38 -6.96 -4.05
C SER A 88 -15.19 -5.52 -3.61
N ALA A 89 -14.93 -4.60 -4.55
CA ALA A 89 -14.81 -3.18 -4.25
C ALA A 89 -16.13 -2.58 -3.73
N PHE A 90 -17.24 -2.94 -4.34
CA PHE A 90 -18.56 -2.44 -3.95
C PHE A 90 -18.95 -2.93 -2.55
N ILE A 91 -18.86 -4.24 -2.31
CA ILE A 91 -19.20 -4.85 -1.02
C ILE A 91 -18.28 -4.30 0.07
N SER A 92 -16.95 -4.27 -0.16
CA SER A 92 -16.00 -3.78 0.84
C SER A 92 -16.20 -2.31 1.18
N THR A 93 -16.57 -1.48 0.20
CA THR A 93 -16.82 -0.04 0.41
C THR A 93 -18.06 0.18 1.28
N ILE A 94 -19.16 -0.53 1.01
CA ILE A 94 -20.39 -0.44 1.81
C ILE A 94 -20.15 -0.97 3.23
N MET A 95 -19.55 -2.16 3.36
CA MET A 95 -19.23 -2.74 4.67
C MET A 95 -18.34 -1.80 5.49
N ALA A 96 -17.32 -1.24 4.86
CA ALA A 96 -16.38 -0.33 5.52
C ALA A 96 -17.06 0.94 6.02
N PHE A 97 -17.97 1.52 5.24
CA PHE A 97 -18.75 2.69 5.68
C PHE A 97 -19.59 2.38 6.92
N ILE A 98 -20.35 1.27 6.92
CA ILE A 98 -21.17 0.84 8.04
C ILE A 98 -20.33 0.62 9.29
N LEU A 99 -19.20 -0.09 9.15
CA LEU A 99 -18.28 -0.39 10.25
C LEU A 99 -17.57 0.87 10.76
N ALA A 100 -17.11 1.75 9.89
CA ALA A 100 -16.49 3.00 10.29
C ALA A 100 -17.46 3.91 11.04
N TYR A 101 -18.71 3.99 10.58
CA TYR A 101 -19.77 4.72 11.26
C TYR A 101 -20.03 4.16 12.66
N GLY A 102 -20.02 2.83 12.82
CA GLY A 102 -20.11 2.18 14.12
C GLY A 102 -18.90 2.48 15.03
N ILE A 103 -17.66 2.38 14.48
CA ILE A 103 -16.42 2.57 15.24
C ILE A 103 -16.25 4.02 15.74
N VAL A 104 -16.64 5.03 14.95
CA VAL A 104 -16.56 6.46 15.35
C VAL A 104 -17.36 6.72 16.64
N ARG A 105 -18.41 5.96 16.87
CA ARG A 105 -19.30 6.09 18.06
C ARG A 105 -18.73 5.39 19.30
N LEU A 106 -17.79 4.45 19.12
CA LEU A 106 -17.13 3.78 20.25
C LEU A 106 -16.18 4.74 20.94
N LYS A 107 -16.03 4.60 22.26
CA LYS A 107 -15.11 5.38 23.09
C LYS A 107 -14.16 4.45 23.87
N GLY A 108 -13.02 5.01 24.26
CA GLY A 108 -12.09 4.34 25.17
C GLY A 108 -11.46 3.06 24.58
N TRP A 109 -11.44 2.00 25.40
CA TRP A 109 -10.76 0.75 25.07
C TRP A 109 -11.38 0.01 23.88
N LYS A 110 -12.71 0.09 23.69
CA LYS A 110 -13.43 -0.58 22.58
C LYS A 110 -12.95 -0.06 21.23
N GLN A 111 -12.82 1.25 21.08
CA GLN A 111 -12.30 1.85 19.85
C GLN A 111 -10.85 1.47 19.62
N ARG A 112 -10.00 1.52 20.66
CA ARG A 112 -8.58 1.10 20.56
C ARG A 112 -8.44 -0.36 20.15
N PHE A 113 -9.28 -1.24 20.68
CA PHE A 113 -9.30 -2.65 20.33
C PHE A 113 -9.67 -2.88 18.84
N CYS A 114 -10.72 -2.22 18.34
CA CYS A 114 -11.06 -2.27 16.92
C CYS A 114 -9.90 -1.78 16.03
N MET A 115 -9.26 -0.67 16.38
CA MET A 115 -8.12 -0.13 15.64
C MET A 115 -6.92 -1.09 15.66
N PHE A 116 -6.66 -1.78 16.76
CA PHE A 116 -5.61 -2.78 16.87
C PHE A 116 -5.85 -3.96 15.89
N ILE A 117 -7.07 -4.52 15.86
CA ILE A 117 -7.40 -5.59 14.92
C ILE A 117 -7.29 -5.13 13.47
N LEU A 118 -7.75 -3.91 13.15
CA LEU A 118 -7.61 -3.34 11.81
C LEU A 118 -6.13 -3.18 11.41
N SER A 119 -5.27 -2.78 12.34
CA SER A 119 -3.83 -2.68 12.05
C SER A 119 -3.20 -4.04 11.75
N MET A 120 -3.61 -5.10 12.44
CA MET A 120 -3.19 -6.47 12.11
C MET A 120 -3.60 -6.89 10.69
N SER A 121 -4.82 -6.52 10.26
CA SER A 121 -5.31 -6.81 8.91
C SER A 121 -4.52 -6.10 7.80
N LEU A 122 -4.00 -4.90 8.07
CA LEU A 122 -3.18 -4.18 7.10
C LEU A 122 -1.79 -4.78 6.91
N VAL A 123 -1.32 -5.49 7.93
CA VAL A 123 -0.02 -6.16 7.95
C VAL A 123 -0.06 -7.51 7.22
N SER A 124 -1.19 -8.20 7.23
CA SER A 124 -1.31 -9.53 6.64
C SER A 124 -1.54 -9.47 5.12
N PRO A 125 -0.84 -10.30 4.31
CA PRO A 125 -1.14 -10.46 2.89
C PRO A 125 -2.58 -10.93 2.65
N PRO A 126 -3.23 -10.54 1.53
CA PRO A 126 -4.62 -10.92 1.23
C PRO A 126 -4.87 -12.43 1.27
N PHE A 127 -3.94 -13.22 0.75
CA PHE A 127 -4.08 -14.68 0.66
C PHE A 127 -3.93 -15.39 2.02
N ILE A 128 -3.37 -14.76 3.06
CA ILE A 128 -3.38 -15.31 4.43
C ILE A 128 -4.82 -15.41 4.95
N SER A 129 -5.64 -14.41 4.66
CA SER A 129 -7.07 -14.46 5.00
C SER A 129 -7.77 -15.61 4.27
N SER A 130 -7.39 -15.90 3.01
CA SER A 130 -7.91 -17.06 2.27
C SER A 130 -7.47 -18.38 2.88
N LEU A 131 -6.21 -18.48 3.34
CA LEU A 131 -5.69 -19.66 4.03
C LEU A 131 -6.47 -19.93 5.33
N SER A 132 -6.61 -18.93 6.20
CA SER A 132 -7.36 -19.07 7.44
C SER A 132 -8.84 -19.40 7.20
N PHE A 133 -9.43 -18.82 6.14
CA PHE A 133 -10.80 -19.12 5.75
C PHE A 133 -10.97 -20.59 5.34
N ILE A 134 -10.06 -21.14 4.53
CA ILE A 134 -10.07 -22.56 4.16
C ILE A 134 -9.90 -23.44 5.40
N SER A 135 -8.99 -23.08 6.30
CA SER A 135 -8.73 -23.84 7.53
C SER A 135 -9.94 -23.83 8.48
N LEU A 136 -10.70 -22.73 8.54
CA LEU A 136 -11.89 -22.60 9.39
C LEU A 136 -13.17 -23.12 8.72
N TYR A 137 -13.39 -22.77 7.45
CA TYR A 137 -14.68 -22.91 6.77
C TYR A 137 -14.61 -23.75 5.48
N GLY A 138 -13.45 -24.32 5.13
CA GLY A 138 -13.28 -25.19 3.96
C GLY A 138 -14.01 -26.52 4.08
N ARG A 139 -13.89 -27.38 3.06
CA ARG A 139 -14.54 -28.71 3.00
C ARG A 139 -14.25 -29.59 4.23
N ARG A 140 -13.07 -29.42 4.85
CA ARG A 140 -12.66 -30.07 6.12
C ARG A 140 -12.30 -29.05 7.18
N GLY A 141 -12.96 -27.88 7.15
CA GLY A 141 -12.68 -26.77 8.04
C GLY A 141 -13.01 -27.08 9.50
N LEU A 142 -12.27 -26.42 10.42
CA LEU A 142 -12.44 -26.62 11.86
C LEU A 142 -13.86 -26.29 12.32
N ILE A 143 -14.44 -25.19 11.83
CA ILE A 143 -15.79 -24.76 12.24
C ILE A 143 -16.84 -25.44 11.39
N SER A 144 -16.74 -25.38 10.05
CA SER A 144 -17.77 -25.88 9.15
C SER A 144 -17.96 -27.38 9.28
N TYR A 145 -16.90 -28.16 9.14
CA TYR A 145 -16.99 -29.62 9.10
C TYR A 145 -16.90 -30.26 10.48
N ARG A 146 -15.86 -29.89 11.27
CA ARG A 146 -15.65 -30.59 12.57
C ARG A 146 -16.62 -30.17 13.66
N LEU A 147 -17.00 -28.87 13.72
CA LEU A 147 -17.90 -28.35 14.74
C LEU A 147 -19.38 -28.45 14.33
N LEU A 148 -19.70 -28.07 13.08
CA LEU A 148 -21.08 -27.95 12.59
C LEU A 148 -21.52 -29.14 11.70
N GLY A 149 -20.61 -30.03 11.29
CA GLY A 149 -20.91 -31.15 10.38
C GLY A 149 -21.27 -30.74 8.94
N LEU A 150 -20.99 -29.45 8.57
CA LEU A 150 -21.34 -28.89 7.28
C LEU A 150 -20.16 -28.97 6.31
N SER A 151 -20.33 -29.54 5.13
CA SER A 151 -19.35 -29.52 4.05
C SER A 151 -19.57 -28.29 3.15
N LEU A 152 -18.92 -27.18 3.45
CA LEU A 152 -18.94 -25.98 2.61
C LEU A 152 -17.89 -26.10 1.50
N ASP A 153 -18.23 -25.68 0.29
CA ASP A 153 -17.27 -25.58 -0.82
C ASP A 153 -16.95 -24.12 -1.12
N PRO A 154 -15.85 -23.59 -0.54
CA PRO A 154 -15.45 -22.21 -0.76
C PRO A 154 -14.73 -21.98 -2.09
N TYR A 155 -14.42 -23.05 -2.84
CA TYR A 155 -13.58 -22.99 -4.05
C TYR A 155 -14.39 -22.57 -5.29
N ASN A 156 -14.86 -21.33 -5.28
CA ASN A 156 -15.67 -20.74 -6.34
C ASN A 156 -15.57 -19.21 -6.36
N LYS A 157 -16.30 -18.56 -7.29
CA LYS A 157 -16.31 -17.11 -7.42
C LYS A 157 -16.77 -16.37 -6.14
N TYR A 158 -17.70 -16.93 -5.39
CA TYR A 158 -18.23 -16.29 -4.18
C TYR A 158 -17.20 -16.30 -3.05
N GLY A 159 -16.40 -17.37 -2.98
CA GLY A 159 -15.26 -17.44 -2.07
C GLY A 159 -14.23 -16.35 -2.38
N VAL A 160 -13.86 -16.17 -3.66
CA VAL A 160 -12.92 -15.13 -4.09
C VAL A 160 -13.47 -13.75 -3.75
N ILE A 161 -14.69 -13.42 -4.17
CA ILE A 161 -15.33 -12.12 -3.95
C ILE A 161 -15.47 -11.86 -2.44
N GLY A 162 -15.92 -12.84 -1.66
CA GLY A 162 -16.10 -12.71 -0.22
C GLY A 162 -14.78 -12.41 0.51
N MET A 163 -13.72 -13.17 0.20
CA MET A 163 -12.41 -12.97 0.86
C MET A 163 -11.76 -11.66 0.48
N GLN A 164 -11.80 -11.28 -0.80
CA GLN A 164 -11.34 -9.96 -1.24
C GLN A 164 -12.13 -8.84 -0.57
N SER A 165 -13.47 -8.97 -0.49
CA SER A 165 -14.32 -7.98 0.17
C SER A 165 -13.96 -7.79 1.63
N LEU A 166 -13.81 -8.86 2.39
CA LEU A 166 -13.44 -8.82 3.81
C LEU A 166 -12.06 -8.21 4.04
N HIS A 167 -11.08 -8.58 3.21
CA HIS A 167 -9.73 -8.03 3.31
C HIS A 167 -9.70 -6.53 3.02
N PHE A 168 -10.32 -6.07 1.93
CA PHE A 168 -10.30 -4.65 1.55
C PHE A 168 -11.17 -3.79 2.47
N THR A 169 -12.18 -4.38 3.14
CA THR A 169 -12.98 -3.68 4.14
C THR A 169 -12.12 -3.06 5.23
N CYS A 170 -11.11 -3.78 5.73
CA CYS A 170 -10.22 -3.28 6.79
C CYS A 170 -9.47 -2.01 6.37
N LEU A 171 -8.98 -1.95 5.13
CA LEU A 171 -8.34 -0.76 4.59
C LEU A 171 -9.34 0.40 4.42
N ASN A 172 -10.50 0.10 3.84
CA ASN A 172 -11.53 1.09 3.52
C ASN A 172 -12.11 1.73 4.78
N ILE A 173 -12.20 1.00 5.89
CA ILE A 173 -12.61 1.55 7.19
C ILE A 173 -11.75 2.76 7.56
N LEU A 174 -10.43 2.72 7.33
CA LEU A 174 -9.55 3.84 7.66
C LEU A 174 -9.84 5.10 6.83
N PHE A 175 -10.18 4.96 5.54
CA PHE A 175 -10.62 6.08 4.72
C PHE A 175 -11.88 6.74 5.29
N PHE A 176 -12.89 5.92 5.62
CA PHE A 176 -14.14 6.43 6.18
C PHE A 176 -13.97 6.98 7.59
N LEU A 177 -13.15 6.37 8.44
CA LEU A 177 -12.83 6.91 9.77
C LEU A 177 -12.19 8.29 9.68
N HIS A 178 -11.23 8.45 8.76
CA HIS A 178 -10.61 9.75 8.53
C HIS A 178 -11.63 10.78 8.05
N ALA A 179 -12.44 10.44 7.04
CA ALA A 179 -13.45 11.32 6.48
C ALA A 179 -14.54 11.69 7.49
N LEU A 180 -15.06 10.70 8.24
CA LEU A 180 -16.06 10.95 9.29
C LEU A 180 -15.54 11.84 10.42
N ARG A 181 -14.29 11.62 10.86
CA ARG A 181 -13.66 12.45 11.91
C ARG A 181 -13.29 13.84 11.42
N SER A 182 -13.08 14.02 10.13
CA SER A 182 -12.76 15.32 9.54
C SER A 182 -14.00 16.19 9.25
N MET A 183 -15.22 15.66 9.39
CA MET A 183 -16.45 16.43 9.24
C MET A 183 -16.64 17.45 10.36
N ASP A 184 -17.19 18.61 10.03
CA ASP A 184 -17.60 19.59 11.04
C ASP A 184 -18.97 19.21 11.64
N GLY A 185 -18.97 18.94 12.93
CA GLY A 185 -20.19 18.62 13.68
C GLY A 185 -21.28 19.71 13.64
N LYS A 186 -20.91 20.97 13.39
CA LYS A 186 -21.86 22.07 13.25
C LYS A 186 -22.91 21.78 12.17
N LEU A 187 -22.50 21.15 11.05
CA LEU A 187 -23.45 20.80 9.99
C LEU A 187 -24.50 19.78 10.44
N LEU A 188 -24.11 18.83 11.30
CA LEU A 188 -25.05 17.85 11.85
C LEU A 188 -26.01 18.48 12.88
N TYR A 189 -25.49 19.39 13.71
CA TYR A 189 -26.32 20.14 14.69
C TYR A 189 -27.30 21.05 13.98
N SER A 190 -26.87 21.86 13.01
CA SER A 190 -27.76 22.72 12.22
C SER A 190 -28.86 21.93 11.49
N GLY A 191 -28.53 20.76 10.93
CA GLY A 191 -29.51 19.87 10.32
C GLY A 191 -30.58 19.41 11.35
N ARG A 192 -30.16 19.09 12.56
CA ARG A 192 -31.09 18.73 13.65
C ARG A 192 -31.97 19.90 14.11
N ASP A 193 -31.39 21.08 14.28
CA ASP A 193 -32.10 22.27 14.69
C ASP A 193 -33.17 22.66 13.67
N LEU A 194 -32.93 22.33 12.38
CA LEU A 194 -33.91 22.46 11.30
C LEU A 194 -34.93 21.30 11.24
N GLY A 195 -34.93 20.39 12.22
CA GLY A 195 -35.88 19.27 12.29
C GLY A 195 -35.57 18.08 11.39
N ALA A 196 -34.37 18.00 10.79
CA ALA A 196 -34.00 16.85 9.94
C ALA A 196 -33.91 15.55 10.75
N ASN A 197 -34.59 14.52 10.27
CA ASN A 197 -34.49 13.18 10.86
C ASN A 197 -33.15 12.51 10.48
N LEU A 198 -32.86 11.33 11.08
CA LEU A 198 -31.63 10.59 10.84
C LEU A 198 -31.40 10.29 9.34
N PHE A 199 -32.44 9.90 8.63
CA PHE A 199 -32.37 9.55 7.23
C PHE A 199 -32.02 10.78 6.36
N SER A 200 -32.64 11.92 6.60
CA SER A 200 -32.33 13.20 5.92
C SER A 200 -30.88 13.63 6.21
N ILE A 201 -30.45 13.58 7.48
CA ILE A 201 -29.05 13.89 7.84
C ILE A 201 -28.06 12.98 7.08
N MET A 202 -28.34 11.68 7.02
CA MET A 202 -27.48 10.74 6.28
C MET A 202 -27.48 11.03 4.78
N LYS A 203 -28.65 11.20 4.17
CA LYS A 203 -28.81 11.39 2.73
C LYS A 203 -28.30 12.76 2.26
N ASP A 204 -28.64 13.84 2.96
CA ASP A 204 -28.47 15.20 2.47
C ASP A 204 -27.17 15.86 2.99
N ILE A 205 -26.60 15.36 4.10
CA ILE A 205 -25.37 15.90 4.69
C ILE A 205 -24.21 14.89 4.64
N VAL A 206 -24.37 13.71 5.26
CA VAL A 206 -23.26 12.78 5.47
C VAL A 206 -22.79 12.14 4.15
N LEU A 207 -23.71 11.55 3.38
CA LEU A 207 -23.37 10.88 2.12
C LEU A 207 -22.74 11.82 1.09
N PRO A 208 -23.26 13.03 0.82
CA PRO A 208 -22.63 13.98 -0.09
C PRO A 208 -21.22 14.41 0.35
N LEU A 209 -21.01 14.62 1.66
CA LEU A 209 -19.69 14.96 2.19
C LEU A 209 -18.70 13.81 2.10
N LEU A 210 -19.16 12.56 2.22
CA LEU A 210 -18.34 11.37 2.14
C LEU A 210 -18.15 10.86 0.70
N ARG A 211 -18.79 11.46 -0.31
CA ARG A 211 -18.67 11.04 -1.71
C ARG A 211 -17.23 10.81 -2.17
N PRO A 212 -16.25 11.71 -1.88
CA PRO A 212 -14.86 11.45 -2.25
C PRO A 212 -14.27 10.23 -1.54
N ALA A 213 -14.63 9.98 -0.28
CA ALA A 213 -14.17 8.79 0.44
C ALA A 213 -14.76 7.50 -0.13
N PHE A 214 -16.03 7.49 -0.56
CA PHE A 214 -16.66 6.38 -1.25
C PHE A 214 -15.95 6.06 -2.56
N LEU A 215 -15.71 7.07 -3.40
CA LEU A 215 -15.03 6.91 -4.68
C LEU A 215 -13.59 6.43 -4.47
N ALA A 216 -12.84 7.04 -3.55
CA ALA A 216 -11.46 6.64 -3.26
C ALA A 216 -11.39 5.19 -2.75
N SER A 217 -12.25 4.80 -1.81
CA SER A 217 -12.32 3.43 -1.30
C SER A 217 -12.68 2.42 -2.39
N PHE A 218 -13.68 2.73 -3.21
CA PHE A 218 -14.12 1.85 -4.28
C PHE A 218 -13.01 1.64 -5.33
N PHE A 219 -12.45 2.72 -5.89
CA PHE A 219 -11.48 2.60 -6.97
C PHE A 219 -10.15 2.01 -6.49
N LEU A 220 -9.73 2.30 -5.25
CA LEU A 220 -8.55 1.66 -4.68
C LEU A 220 -8.75 0.15 -4.47
N SER A 221 -9.92 -0.24 -3.95
CA SER A 221 -10.25 -1.66 -3.76
C SER A 221 -10.39 -2.39 -5.10
N PHE A 222 -11.01 -1.76 -6.09
CA PHE A 222 -11.09 -2.28 -7.45
C PHE A 222 -9.70 -2.54 -8.04
N LEU A 223 -8.80 -1.55 -7.95
CA LEU A 223 -7.43 -1.67 -8.42
C LEU A 223 -6.67 -2.81 -7.74
N ARG A 224 -6.83 -2.95 -6.43
CA ARG A 224 -6.19 -4.02 -5.65
C ARG A 224 -6.76 -5.39 -5.96
N ALA A 225 -8.08 -5.52 -6.06
CA ALA A 225 -8.75 -6.76 -6.44
C ALA A 225 -8.36 -7.22 -7.85
N LEU A 226 -8.28 -6.28 -8.80
CA LEU A 226 -7.84 -6.53 -10.17
C LEU A 226 -6.41 -7.07 -10.24
N SER A 227 -5.56 -6.63 -9.32
CA SER A 227 -4.15 -7.03 -9.24
C SER A 227 -3.91 -8.28 -8.40
N ASP A 228 -4.92 -8.77 -7.71
CA ASP A 228 -4.82 -9.92 -6.81
C ASP A 228 -4.91 -11.23 -7.60
N PHE A 229 -3.80 -11.94 -7.65
CA PHE A 229 -3.72 -13.28 -8.22
C PHE A 229 -3.72 -14.36 -7.15
N GLY A 230 -3.29 -14.02 -5.91
CA GLY A 230 -3.10 -14.99 -4.83
C GLY A 230 -4.42 -15.57 -4.34
N THR A 231 -5.42 -14.73 -4.07
CA THR A 231 -6.75 -15.20 -3.64
C THR A 231 -7.42 -16.10 -4.68
N PRO A 232 -7.50 -15.73 -5.99
CA PRO A 232 -8.06 -16.62 -7.00
C PRO A 232 -7.31 -17.94 -7.16
N ILE A 233 -5.98 -17.98 -7.03
CA ILE A 233 -5.21 -19.22 -7.12
C ILE A 233 -5.53 -20.17 -5.95
N ILE A 234 -5.66 -19.61 -4.75
CA ILE A 234 -5.86 -20.43 -3.52
C ILE A 234 -7.31 -20.88 -3.38
N ILE A 235 -8.28 -19.99 -3.66
CA ILE A 235 -9.70 -20.26 -3.34
C ILE A 235 -10.62 -20.25 -4.58
N GLY A 236 -10.11 -19.87 -5.75
CA GLY A 236 -10.94 -19.76 -6.96
C GLY A 236 -11.45 -21.09 -7.52
N GLY A 237 -10.70 -22.18 -7.32
CA GLY A 237 -11.02 -23.47 -7.93
C GLY A 237 -11.00 -23.37 -9.47
N ARG A 238 -12.17 -23.49 -10.10
CA ARG A 238 -12.32 -23.32 -11.57
C ARG A 238 -12.51 -21.84 -12.00
N TYR A 239 -12.68 -20.94 -11.05
CA TYR A 239 -12.85 -19.52 -11.32
C TYR A 239 -11.48 -18.84 -11.42
N SER A 240 -10.98 -18.68 -12.64
CA SER A 240 -9.73 -17.99 -12.90
C SER A 240 -9.96 -16.51 -13.21
N THR A 241 -9.00 -15.66 -12.80
CA THR A 241 -8.92 -14.24 -13.14
C THR A 241 -7.74 -14.00 -14.09
N LEU A 242 -7.73 -12.87 -14.80
CA LEU A 242 -6.63 -12.56 -15.72
C LEU A 242 -5.29 -12.47 -14.97
N ALA A 243 -5.27 -11.95 -13.73
CA ALA A 243 -4.08 -11.89 -12.90
C ALA A 243 -3.55 -13.30 -12.53
N SER A 244 -4.43 -14.27 -12.23
CA SER A 244 -4.02 -15.66 -11.99
C SER A 244 -3.52 -16.36 -13.25
N GLU A 245 -4.15 -16.09 -14.41
CA GLU A 245 -3.70 -16.62 -15.70
C GLU A 245 -2.32 -16.06 -16.10
N ILE A 246 -2.07 -14.77 -15.86
CA ILE A 246 -0.75 -14.13 -16.08
C ILE A 246 0.32 -14.87 -15.27
N TYR A 247 0.05 -15.14 -13.99
CA TYR A 247 0.97 -15.89 -13.14
C TYR A 247 1.26 -17.29 -13.71
N LEU A 248 0.23 -18.03 -14.09
CA LEU A 248 0.37 -19.38 -14.64
C LEU A 248 1.10 -19.38 -15.99
N GLN A 249 0.90 -18.36 -16.84
CA GLN A 249 1.61 -18.23 -18.11
C GLN A 249 3.11 -18.00 -17.94
N ILE A 250 3.52 -17.21 -16.94
CA ILE A 250 4.94 -16.97 -16.66
C ILE A 250 5.59 -18.24 -16.10
N ILE A 251 5.00 -18.84 -15.09
CA ILE A 251 5.60 -20.00 -14.39
C ILE A 251 5.54 -21.27 -15.24
N GLY A 252 4.42 -21.50 -15.93
CA GLY A 252 4.21 -22.73 -16.68
C GLY A 252 4.79 -22.73 -18.08
N TYR A 253 4.80 -21.60 -18.78
CA TYR A 253 5.13 -21.54 -20.21
C TYR A 253 6.28 -20.61 -20.55
N SER A 254 6.71 -19.73 -19.64
CA SER A 254 7.76 -18.72 -19.86
C SER A 254 7.55 -17.84 -21.11
N ASP A 255 6.28 -17.65 -21.52
CA ASP A 255 5.91 -16.83 -22.69
C ASP A 255 5.80 -15.36 -22.26
N PHE A 256 6.93 -14.66 -22.30
CA PHE A 256 7.02 -13.26 -21.87
C PHE A 256 6.25 -12.29 -22.76
N GLN A 257 6.14 -12.56 -24.08
CA GLN A 257 5.43 -11.67 -25.01
C GLN A 257 3.91 -11.70 -24.74
N LYS A 258 3.35 -12.90 -24.71
CA LYS A 258 1.93 -13.10 -24.42
C LYS A 258 1.57 -12.57 -23.03
N THR A 259 2.42 -12.82 -22.06
CA THR A 259 2.20 -12.32 -20.69
C THR A 259 2.29 -10.80 -20.61
N ALA A 260 3.20 -10.16 -21.36
CA ALA A 260 3.26 -8.71 -21.46
C ALA A 260 1.98 -8.13 -22.06
N ALA A 261 1.45 -8.74 -23.14
CA ALA A 261 0.19 -8.34 -23.75
C ALA A 261 -1.01 -8.52 -22.79
N MET A 262 -1.08 -9.64 -22.05
CA MET A 262 -2.11 -9.85 -21.02
C MET A 262 -2.03 -8.79 -19.89
N ASN A 263 -0.83 -8.41 -19.46
CA ASN A 263 -0.64 -7.34 -18.48
C ASN A 263 -1.12 -5.98 -19.02
N ILE A 264 -0.92 -5.66 -20.30
CA ILE A 264 -1.43 -4.41 -20.91
C ILE A 264 -2.96 -4.40 -20.93
N LEU A 265 -3.61 -5.53 -21.22
CA LEU A 265 -5.07 -5.63 -21.13
C LEU A 265 -5.57 -5.36 -19.70
N LEU A 266 -4.86 -5.84 -18.69
CA LEU A 266 -5.19 -5.59 -17.29
C LEU A 266 -4.90 -4.14 -16.88
N LEU A 267 -3.88 -3.53 -17.50
CA LEU A 267 -3.44 -2.17 -17.19
C LEU A 267 -4.50 -1.12 -17.58
N PHE A 268 -5.28 -1.35 -18.63
CA PHE A 268 -6.29 -0.38 -19.08
C PHE A 268 -7.36 -0.07 -18.00
N PRO A 269 -8.11 -1.06 -17.45
CA PRO A 269 -9.06 -0.79 -16.37
C PRO A 269 -8.36 -0.34 -15.08
N ALA A 270 -7.13 -0.79 -14.81
CA ALA A 270 -6.33 -0.33 -13.68
C ALA A 270 -6.00 1.17 -13.80
N PHE A 271 -5.61 1.63 -14.99
CA PHE A 271 -5.31 3.04 -15.25
C PHE A 271 -6.54 3.94 -15.08
N LEU A 272 -7.67 3.52 -15.63
CA LEU A 272 -8.92 4.26 -15.46
C LEU A 272 -9.32 4.36 -13.99
N SER A 273 -9.26 3.25 -13.26
CA SER A 273 -9.54 3.21 -11.83
C SER A 273 -8.59 4.10 -11.02
N PHE A 274 -7.31 4.11 -11.36
CA PHE A 274 -6.32 4.98 -10.71
C PHE A 274 -6.59 6.47 -10.95
N LEU A 275 -6.96 6.86 -12.17
CA LEU A 275 -7.31 8.26 -12.46
C LEU A 275 -8.53 8.70 -11.63
N LEU A 276 -9.56 7.86 -11.54
CA LEU A 276 -10.76 8.14 -10.75
C LEU A 276 -10.47 8.16 -9.24
N TYR A 277 -9.61 7.27 -8.76
CA TYR A 277 -9.10 7.30 -7.38
C TYR A 277 -8.36 8.61 -7.08
N ARG A 278 -7.44 9.02 -7.97
CA ARG A 278 -6.67 10.25 -7.81
C ARG A 278 -7.58 11.48 -7.79
N PHE A 279 -8.55 11.54 -8.70
CA PHE A 279 -9.57 12.60 -8.70
C PHE A 279 -10.33 12.67 -7.36
N ALA A 280 -10.76 11.53 -6.82
CA ALA A 280 -11.46 11.45 -5.56
C ALA A 280 -10.61 11.95 -4.37
N ILE A 281 -9.32 11.60 -4.33
CA ILE A 281 -8.39 12.08 -3.28
C ILE A 281 -8.19 13.59 -3.38
N GLU A 282 -7.95 14.13 -4.58
CA GLU A 282 -7.79 15.58 -4.79
C GLU A 282 -9.04 16.37 -4.37
N GLU A 283 -10.23 15.84 -4.65
CA GLU A 283 -11.50 16.42 -4.20
C GLU A 283 -11.61 16.42 -2.66
N SER A 284 -11.23 15.31 -2.02
CA SER A 284 -11.21 15.18 -0.56
C SER A 284 -10.26 16.19 0.10
N GLU A 285 -9.06 16.36 -0.45
CA GLU A 285 -8.06 17.32 0.05
C GLU A 285 -8.54 18.77 -0.08
N LYS A 286 -9.17 19.13 -1.21
CA LYS A 286 -9.75 20.47 -1.41
C LYS A 286 -10.83 20.81 -0.39
N ARG A 287 -11.70 19.85 -0.08
CA ARG A 287 -12.78 20.03 0.91
C ARG A 287 -12.25 20.17 2.35
N ASN A 288 -11.13 19.53 2.65
CA ASN A 288 -10.52 19.57 3.98
C ASN A 288 -9.64 20.81 4.23
N LYS A 289 -9.18 21.49 3.17
CA LYS A 289 -8.43 22.75 3.29
C LYS A 289 -9.33 23.88 3.76
N GLY A 290 -9.02 24.46 4.91
CA GLY A 290 -9.72 25.65 5.43
C GLY A 290 -10.64 25.42 6.62
N GLN A 291 -10.77 24.22 7.13
CA GLN A 291 -11.61 23.94 8.29
C GLN A 291 -10.79 23.91 9.59
N LYS A 292 -10.43 25.08 10.13
CA LYS A 292 -9.88 25.25 11.49
C LYS A 292 -11.03 25.36 12.48
N GLY A 293 -10.94 24.71 13.65
CA GLY A 293 -11.93 24.85 14.74
C GLY A 293 -13.17 23.96 14.58
N LYS A 294 -13.01 22.74 14.08
CA LYS A 294 -14.13 21.79 13.95
C LYS A 294 -14.64 21.29 15.29
N ILE A 295 -15.96 21.27 15.43
CA ILE A 295 -16.61 20.56 16.51
C ILE A 295 -16.65 19.06 16.13
N PRO A 296 -16.27 18.13 17.04
CA PRO A 296 -16.39 16.71 16.75
C PRO A 296 -17.82 16.32 16.36
N PRO A 297 -18.02 15.57 15.28
CA PRO A 297 -19.34 15.18 14.84
C PRO A 297 -19.99 14.25 15.87
N HIS A 298 -21.21 14.58 16.30
CA HIS A 298 -22.05 13.70 17.11
C HIS A 298 -23.23 13.23 16.26
N PHE A 299 -23.18 11.95 15.88
CA PHE A 299 -24.20 11.36 15.02
C PHE A 299 -25.46 11.02 15.83
N PRO A 300 -26.66 11.27 15.26
CA PRO A 300 -27.91 10.92 15.92
C PRO A 300 -28.02 9.42 16.17
N GLU A 301 -28.59 9.04 17.31
CA GLU A 301 -28.72 7.64 17.72
C GLU A 301 -30.19 7.23 17.73
N ASN A 302 -30.48 6.13 17.02
CA ASN A 302 -31.72 5.36 17.19
C ASN A 302 -31.33 4.02 17.83
N ILE A 303 -32.06 3.56 18.85
CA ILE A 303 -31.73 2.34 19.62
C ILE A 303 -31.65 1.12 18.71
N GLY A 304 -32.57 0.96 17.76
CA GLY A 304 -32.58 -0.17 16.84
C GLY A 304 -31.35 -0.17 15.89
N ILE A 305 -31.02 0.99 15.33
CA ILE A 305 -29.85 1.14 14.48
C ILE A 305 -28.56 0.90 15.27
N LYS A 306 -28.51 1.39 16.52
CA LYS A 306 -27.37 1.15 17.41
C LYS A 306 -27.16 -0.32 17.70
N ALA A 307 -28.22 -1.06 17.99
CA ALA A 307 -28.15 -2.49 18.24
C ALA A 307 -27.68 -3.26 16.99
N GLY A 308 -28.24 -2.95 15.82
CA GLY A 308 -27.82 -3.56 14.54
C GLY A 308 -26.36 -3.26 14.19
N LEU A 309 -25.91 -2.01 14.35
CA LEU A 309 -24.52 -1.65 14.14
C LEU A 309 -23.55 -2.34 15.10
N ASN A 310 -23.92 -2.45 16.38
CA ASN A 310 -23.08 -3.14 17.36
C ASN A 310 -23.01 -4.64 17.07
N LEU A 311 -24.11 -5.27 16.66
CA LEU A 311 -24.12 -6.67 16.22
C LEU A 311 -23.24 -6.88 14.99
N PHE A 312 -23.36 -6.00 13.99
CA PHE A 312 -22.55 -6.10 12.77
C PHE A 312 -21.05 -5.89 13.05
N LEU A 313 -20.71 -4.93 13.91
CA LEU A 313 -19.34 -4.74 14.41
C LEU A 313 -18.83 -6.00 15.13
N PHE A 314 -19.63 -6.54 16.04
CA PHE A 314 -19.27 -7.72 16.80
C PHE A 314 -19.00 -8.92 15.87
N LEU A 315 -19.89 -9.20 14.93
CA LEU A 315 -19.74 -10.31 13.98
C LEU A 315 -18.51 -10.13 13.07
N PHE A 316 -18.28 -8.92 12.56
CA PHE A 316 -17.10 -8.64 11.72
C PHE A 316 -15.79 -8.82 12.49
N PHE A 317 -15.68 -8.23 13.69
CA PHE A 317 -14.45 -8.36 14.48
C PHE A 317 -14.27 -9.75 15.06
N LEU A 318 -15.34 -10.45 15.41
CA LEU A 318 -15.28 -11.86 15.79
C LEU A 318 -14.71 -12.71 14.65
N PHE A 319 -15.19 -12.50 13.42
CA PHE A 319 -14.69 -13.20 12.24
C PHE A 319 -13.19 -12.92 12.04
N GLN A 320 -12.76 -11.67 12.16
CA GLN A 320 -11.34 -11.29 12.04
C GLN A 320 -10.48 -11.94 13.14
N ILE A 321 -10.96 -11.93 14.39
CA ILE A 321 -10.24 -12.56 15.51
C ILE A 321 -10.11 -14.06 15.29
N LEU A 322 -11.18 -14.74 14.86
CA LEU A 322 -11.13 -16.16 14.57
C LEU A 322 -10.13 -16.50 13.46
N GLN A 323 -10.01 -15.66 12.44
CA GLN A 323 -8.99 -15.83 11.39
C GLN A 323 -7.57 -15.75 11.96
N TYR A 324 -7.25 -14.72 12.76
CA TYR A 324 -5.92 -14.58 13.36
C TYR A 324 -5.63 -15.67 14.38
N LEU A 325 -6.61 -16.02 15.21
CA LEU A 325 -6.49 -17.12 16.16
C LEU A 325 -6.18 -18.42 15.43
N CYS A 326 -6.88 -18.68 14.32
CA CYS A 326 -6.62 -19.85 13.48
C CYS A 326 -5.19 -19.85 12.94
N ILE A 327 -4.70 -18.72 12.40
CA ILE A 327 -3.33 -18.60 11.88
C ILE A 327 -2.32 -18.94 12.97
N PHE A 328 -2.46 -18.39 14.17
CA PHE A 328 -1.51 -18.63 15.25
C PHE A 328 -1.58 -20.06 15.81
N LEU A 329 -2.77 -20.64 15.90
CA LEU A 329 -2.95 -21.99 16.45
C LEU A 329 -2.65 -23.08 15.42
N TYR A 330 -3.08 -22.91 14.16
CA TYR A 330 -2.99 -23.95 13.13
C TYR A 330 -1.55 -24.37 12.83
N GLY A 331 -0.61 -23.45 12.99
CA GLY A 331 0.82 -23.73 12.84
C GLY A 331 1.38 -24.72 13.88
N PHE A 332 0.72 -24.83 15.03
CA PHE A 332 1.11 -25.74 16.11
C PHE A 332 0.26 -27.02 16.15
N LEU A 333 -0.62 -27.23 15.17
CA LEU A 333 -1.46 -28.40 15.09
C LEU A 333 -0.93 -29.37 14.03
N CYS A 334 -0.98 -30.66 14.32
CA CYS A 334 -0.79 -31.74 13.36
C CYS A 334 -2.08 -32.57 13.28
N PHE A 335 -2.42 -33.00 12.08
CA PHE A 335 -3.60 -33.85 11.85
C PHE A 335 -3.15 -35.24 11.40
N GLU A 336 -2.98 -36.11 12.37
CA GLU A 336 -2.64 -37.50 12.11
C GLU A 336 -3.87 -38.43 12.34
N LYS A 337 -4.17 -39.28 11.36
CA LYS A 337 -5.25 -40.27 11.43
C LYS A 337 -6.62 -39.73 11.88
N GLY A 338 -6.88 -38.44 11.65
CA GLY A 338 -8.13 -37.76 12.03
C GLY A 338 -8.11 -37.11 13.43
N GLU A 339 -7.09 -37.37 14.24
CA GLU A 339 -6.88 -36.70 15.54
C GLU A 339 -6.09 -35.43 15.40
N MET A 340 -6.42 -34.46 16.25
CA MET A 340 -5.73 -33.19 16.34
C MET A 340 -4.72 -33.25 17.48
N ARG A 341 -3.42 -33.08 17.17
CA ARG A 341 -2.35 -33.08 18.18
C ARG A 341 -1.59 -31.76 18.11
N PHE A 342 -1.19 -31.27 19.27
CA PHE A 342 -0.28 -30.15 19.38
C PHE A 342 1.16 -30.62 19.13
N THR A 343 1.89 -29.95 18.20
CA THR A 343 3.27 -30.31 17.85
C THR A 343 4.11 -29.06 17.64
N LEU A 344 5.41 -29.18 17.93
CA LEU A 344 6.44 -28.19 17.60
C LEU A 344 7.28 -28.62 16.38
N GLU A 345 7.00 -29.75 15.76
CA GLU A 345 7.76 -30.27 14.61
C GLU A 345 7.74 -29.30 13.43
N ASN A 346 6.59 -28.65 13.18
CA ASN A 346 6.45 -27.63 12.13
C ASN A 346 7.43 -26.46 12.33
N MET A 347 7.77 -26.11 13.59
CA MET A 347 8.81 -25.10 13.89
C MET A 347 10.21 -25.62 13.52
N GLY A 348 10.49 -26.89 13.83
CA GLY A 348 11.76 -27.52 13.44
C GLY A 348 11.95 -27.52 11.92
N GLU A 349 10.89 -27.86 11.16
CA GLU A 349 10.89 -27.79 9.69
C GLU A 349 11.12 -26.35 9.19
N LEU A 350 10.43 -25.38 9.78
CA LEU A 350 10.59 -23.98 9.41
C LEU A 350 12.03 -23.50 9.65
N PHE A 351 12.60 -23.73 10.81
CA PHE A 351 13.93 -23.23 11.17
C PHE A 351 15.07 -23.95 10.41
N SER A 352 14.93 -25.23 10.13
CA SER A 352 15.94 -25.98 9.41
C SER A 352 16.06 -25.59 7.93
N TYR A 353 14.93 -25.29 7.26
CA TYR A 353 14.91 -25.01 5.83
C TYR A 353 14.79 -23.54 5.44
N ASN A 354 14.30 -22.66 6.34
CA ASN A 354 13.89 -21.30 5.96
C ASN A 354 14.56 -20.17 6.77
N LEU A 355 15.51 -20.46 7.63
CA LEU A 355 16.16 -19.43 8.48
C LEU A 355 16.86 -18.34 7.65
N SER A 356 17.60 -18.76 6.61
CA SER A 356 18.26 -17.83 5.67
C SER A 356 17.26 -16.95 4.93
N THR A 357 16.11 -17.51 4.54
CA THR A 357 15.02 -16.79 3.88
C THR A 357 14.38 -15.75 4.81
N LEU A 358 14.22 -16.09 6.10
CA LEU A 358 13.70 -15.18 7.11
C LEU A 358 14.64 -13.97 7.29
N PHE A 359 15.93 -14.21 7.50
CA PHE A 359 16.92 -13.13 7.65
C PHE A 359 17.04 -12.27 6.40
N LEU A 360 17.05 -12.88 5.21
CA LEU A 360 17.07 -12.14 3.95
C LEU A 360 15.83 -11.25 3.81
N THR A 361 14.65 -11.78 4.11
CA THR A 361 13.40 -11.02 4.03
C THR A 361 13.38 -9.87 5.01
N LEU A 362 13.81 -10.09 6.25
CA LEU A 362 13.96 -9.05 7.26
C LEU A 362 14.92 -7.95 6.80
N PHE A 363 16.09 -8.32 6.33
CA PHE A 363 17.09 -7.38 5.82
C PHE A 363 16.53 -6.54 4.67
N LEU A 364 15.94 -7.18 3.65
CA LEU A 364 15.36 -6.50 2.49
C LEU A 364 14.23 -5.54 2.91
N SER A 365 13.37 -5.98 3.84
CA SER A 365 12.26 -5.15 4.31
C SER A 365 12.73 -3.98 5.15
N LEU A 366 13.74 -4.15 6.02
CA LEU A 366 14.34 -3.06 6.77
C LEU A 366 15.01 -2.04 5.85
N VAL A 367 15.83 -2.49 4.90
CA VAL A 367 16.47 -1.60 3.93
C VAL A 367 15.42 -0.87 3.10
N THR A 368 14.39 -1.56 2.62
CA THR A 368 13.28 -0.93 1.88
C THR A 368 12.56 0.10 2.74
N GLY A 369 12.27 -0.22 4.00
CA GLY A 369 11.63 0.71 4.93
C GLY A 369 12.41 2.00 5.10
N PHE A 370 13.69 1.91 5.48
CA PHE A 370 14.52 3.09 5.75
C PHE A 370 14.94 3.82 4.48
N VAL A 371 15.58 3.11 3.53
CA VAL A 371 16.11 3.72 2.30
C VAL A 371 14.99 4.20 1.39
N GLY A 372 13.93 3.39 1.21
CA GLY A 372 12.78 3.77 0.40
C GLY A 372 12.04 4.97 0.97
N SER A 373 11.81 5.01 2.29
CA SER A 373 11.19 6.18 2.92
C SER A 373 12.06 7.42 2.84
N PHE A 374 13.36 7.29 3.08
CA PHE A 374 14.28 8.43 2.95
C PHE A 374 14.28 8.99 1.53
N PHE A 375 14.39 8.13 0.53
CA PHE A 375 14.35 8.53 -0.88
C PHE A 375 13.00 9.19 -1.24
N ALA A 376 11.88 8.64 -0.75
CA ALA A 376 10.55 9.20 -0.95
C ALA A 376 10.40 10.59 -0.32
N PHE A 377 10.93 10.80 0.90
CA PHE A 377 10.84 12.08 1.60
C PHE A 377 11.71 13.15 0.94
N VAL A 378 12.92 12.82 0.54
CA VAL A 378 13.82 13.74 -0.18
C VAL A 378 13.21 14.13 -1.53
N LEU A 379 12.71 13.17 -2.31
CA LEU A 379 12.03 13.44 -3.59
C LEU A 379 10.80 14.33 -3.40
N SER A 380 9.95 14.01 -2.43
CA SER A 380 8.75 14.81 -2.17
C SER A 380 9.08 16.22 -1.71
N TYR A 381 10.12 16.39 -0.90
CA TYR A 381 10.59 17.71 -0.50
C TYR A 381 11.02 18.54 -1.72
N ILE A 382 11.76 17.94 -2.64
CA ILE A 382 12.20 18.62 -3.87
C ILE A 382 11.00 18.98 -4.76
N VAL A 383 10.10 18.01 -4.99
CA VAL A 383 8.92 18.22 -5.84
C VAL A 383 7.98 19.30 -5.26
N GLU A 384 7.73 19.28 -3.96
CA GLU A 384 6.78 20.21 -3.31
C GLU A 384 7.36 21.60 -3.04
N ARG A 385 8.67 21.70 -2.73
CA ARG A 385 9.30 22.94 -2.23
C ARG A 385 10.23 23.61 -3.26
N LYS A 386 10.82 22.84 -4.19
CA LYS A 386 11.84 23.35 -5.12
C LYS A 386 11.37 23.38 -6.58
N LEU A 387 10.31 22.64 -6.94
CA LEU A 387 9.75 22.62 -8.29
C LEU A 387 8.35 23.26 -8.30
N PRO A 388 8.23 24.59 -8.28
CA PRO A 388 6.93 25.26 -8.28
C PRO A 388 6.16 25.06 -9.59
N ILE A 389 6.89 24.94 -10.71
CA ILE A 389 6.35 24.70 -12.06
C ILE A 389 6.76 23.30 -12.50
N GLY A 390 5.78 22.49 -12.99
CA GLY A 390 6.06 21.15 -13.50
C GLY A 390 6.00 20.00 -12.47
N ARG A 391 5.64 20.26 -11.21
CA ARG A 391 5.54 19.23 -10.15
C ARG A 391 4.60 18.06 -10.47
N LYS A 392 3.65 18.24 -11.40
CA LYS A 392 2.68 17.22 -11.79
C LYS A 392 3.33 16.00 -12.45
N ILE A 393 4.41 16.19 -13.22
CA ILE A 393 5.10 15.12 -13.94
C ILE A 393 5.86 14.20 -12.97
N PRO A 394 6.77 14.71 -12.10
CA PRO A 394 7.42 13.86 -11.10
C PRO A 394 6.42 13.16 -10.15
N ASP A 395 5.38 13.86 -9.70
CA ASP A 395 4.34 13.28 -8.85
C ASP A 395 3.59 12.13 -9.56
N PHE A 396 3.32 12.28 -10.86
CA PHE A 396 2.73 11.22 -11.66
C PHE A 396 3.68 10.01 -11.79
N ILE A 397 4.96 10.24 -12.10
CA ILE A 397 5.98 9.18 -12.21
C ILE A 397 6.12 8.43 -10.88
N LEU A 398 6.19 9.17 -9.76
CA LEU A 398 6.22 8.57 -8.42
C LEU A 398 4.99 7.72 -8.11
N SER A 399 3.85 8.01 -8.73
CA SER A 399 2.60 7.27 -8.52
C SER A 399 2.45 6.04 -9.44
N LEU A 400 3.23 5.93 -10.53
CA LEU A 400 3.12 4.84 -11.51
C LEU A 400 3.24 3.43 -10.92
N PRO A 401 4.17 3.14 -9.98
CA PRO A 401 4.26 1.79 -9.41
C PRO A 401 2.99 1.34 -8.67
N TYR A 402 2.17 2.29 -8.21
CA TYR A 402 0.90 1.98 -7.55
C TYR A 402 -0.21 1.61 -8.54
N LEU A 403 -0.13 2.18 -9.74
CA LEU A 403 -1.02 1.89 -10.86
C LEU A 403 -0.84 0.48 -11.40
N LEU A 404 0.42 0.00 -11.43
CA LEU A 404 0.76 -1.26 -12.07
C LEU A 404 0.38 -2.46 -11.18
N PRO A 405 -0.33 -3.47 -11.72
CA PRO A 405 -0.45 -4.76 -11.05
C PRO A 405 0.92 -5.32 -10.64
N GLY A 406 0.99 -6.02 -9.51
CA GLY A 406 2.25 -6.60 -9.04
C GLY A 406 2.92 -7.47 -10.09
N THR A 407 2.15 -8.31 -10.76
CA THR A 407 2.62 -9.18 -11.84
C THR A 407 3.22 -8.40 -13.02
N CYS A 408 2.60 -7.27 -13.37
CA CYS A 408 3.09 -6.37 -14.40
C CYS A 408 4.46 -5.78 -14.03
N PHE A 409 4.59 -5.29 -12.79
CA PHE A 409 5.82 -4.67 -12.29
C PHE A 409 6.97 -5.68 -12.20
N GLY A 410 6.72 -6.90 -11.70
CA GLY A 410 7.71 -7.97 -11.62
C GLY A 410 8.19 -8.44 -13.00
N LEU A 411 7.27 -8.63 -13.95
CA LEU A 411 7.62 -8.98 -15.33
C LEU A 411 8.44 -7.87 -16.00
N ALA A 412 8.07 -6.61 -15.82
CA ALA A 412 8.81 -5.47 -16.34
C ALA A 412 10.27 -5.45 -15.86
N TYR A 413 10.50 -5.79 -14.58
CA TYR A 413 11.86 -5.90 -14.02
C TYR A 413 12.67 -7.03 -14.62
N ILE A 414 12.07 -8.21 -14.87
CA ILE A 414 12.78 -9.29 -15.58
C ILE A 414 13.19 -8.83 -16.98
N LEU A 415 12.26 -8.24 -17.72
CA LEU A 415 12.53 -7.77 -19.08
C LEU A 415 13.63 -6.71 -19.13
N ALA A 416 13.64 -5.80 -18.15
CA ALA A 416 14.59 -4.69 -18.08
C ALA A 416 16.00 -5.11 -17.64
N PHE A 417 16.10 -6.05 -16.70
CA PHE A 417 17.36 -6.34 -16.02
C PHE A 417 17.89 -7.76 -16.26
N ASN A 418 17.44 -8.42 -17.33
CA ASN A 418 17.96 -9.73 -17.74
C ASN A 418 19.14 -9.65 -18.71
N LYS A 419 19.41 -8.49 -19.29
CA LYS A 419 20.45 -8.25 -20.30
C LYS A 419 21.40 -7.13 -19.88
N PRO A 420 22.65 -7.08 -20.42
CA PRO A 420 23.52 -5.92 -20.28
C PRO A 420 22.80 -4.62 -20.73
N PRO A 421 23.17 -3.43 -20.19
CA PRO A 421 24.30 -3.17 -19.28
C PRO A 421 24.05 -3.51 -17.81
N LEU A 422 22.82 -3.63 -17.36
CA LEU A 422 22.45 -3.85 -15.95
C LEU A 422 21.80 -5.24 -15.78
N ARG A 423 22.61 -6.27 -15.75
CA ARG A 423 22.14 -7.63 -15.49
C ARG A 423 21.98 -7.87 -13.98
N LEU A 424 20.77 -7.66 -13.45
CA LEU A 424 20.44 -7.85 -12.03
C LEU A 424 19.64 -9.13 -11.76
N THR A 425 19.10 -9.78 -12.79
CA THR A 425 18.30 -11.02 -12.63
C THR A 425 19.12 -12.11 -11.93
N GLY A 426 18.50 -12.76 -10.94
CA GLY A 426 19.15 -13.77 -10.10
C GLY A 426 19.95 -13.22 -8.93
N THR A 427 19.96 -11.90 -8.70
CA THR A 427 20.63 -11.25 -7.56
C THR A 427 19.63 -10.76 -6.52
N VAL A 428 20.12 -10.51 -5.30
CA VAL A 428 19.33 -9.87 -4.23
C VAL A 428 18.94 -8.43 -4.60
N LEU A 429 19.77 -7.74 -5.39
CA LEU A 429 19.58 -6.33 -5.76
C LEU A 429 18.31 -6.10 -6.58
N ILE A 430 17.96 -7.02 -7.49
CA ILE A 430 16.72 -6.86 -8.27
C ILE A 430 15.48 -6.90 -7.36
N ILE A 431 15.50 -7.78 -6.36
CA ILE A 431 14.41 -7.90 -5.38
C ILE A 431 14.34 -6.61 -4.54
N LEU A 432 15.48 -6.14 -4.04
CA LEU A 432 15.57 -4.92 -3.24
C LEU A 432 15.07 -3.69 -4.00
N PHE A 433 15.57 -3.45 -5.21
CA PHE A 433 15.13 -2.31 -6.02
C PHE A 433 13.64 -2.41 -6.39
N CYS A 434 13.17 -3.61 -6.72
CA CYS A 434 11.74 -3.82 -6.95
C CYS A 434 10.91 -3.44 -5.72
N MET A 435 11.30 -3.86 -4.52
CA MET A 435 10.61 -3.51 -3.27
C MET A 435 10.64 -2.00 -3.02
N ILE A 436 11.81 -1.34 -3.11
CA ILE A 436 11.96 0.10 -2.87
C ILE A 436 11.07 0.91 -3.82
N PHE A 437 11.20 0.70 -5.14
CA PHE A 437 10.48 1.50 -6.12
C PHE A 437 8.98 1.19 -6.17
N ARG A 438 8.59 -0.05 -5.83
CA ARG A 438 7.17 -0.42 -5.69
C ARG A 438 6.48 0.30 -4.54
N GLN A 439 7.17 0.54 -3.42
CA GLN A 439 6.59 1.18 -2.24
C GLN A 439 6.75 2.72 -2.25
N LEU A 440 7.48 3.26 -3.20
CA LEU A 440 7.77 4.68 -3.32
C LEU A 440 6.52 5.58 -3.31
N PRO A 441 5.41 5.24 -4.02
CA PRO A 441 4.19 6.03 -4.04
C PRO A 441 3.59 6.26 -2.64
N LEU A 442 3.63 5.25 -1.78
CA LEU A 442 3.11 5.35 -0.42
C LEU A 442 3.94 6.30 0.43
N GLY A 443 5.27 6.15 0.38
CA GLY A 443 6.20 7.03 1.09
C GLY A 443 6.10 8.47 0.61
N SER A 444 6.01 8.70 -0.70
CA SER A 444 5.89 10.06 -1.26
C SER A 444 4.58 10.74 -0.87
N ARG A 445 3.46 10.02 -0.82
CA ARG A 445 2.18 10.55 -0.35
C ARG A 445 2.23 10.95 1.12
N MET A 446 2.83 10.13 1.99
CA MET A 446 3.00 10.45 3.40
C MET A 446 3.89 11.68 3.58
N ALA A 447 4.98 11.78 2.81
CA ALA A 447 5.88 12.91 2.83
C ALA A 447 5.19 14.20 2.34
N SER A 448 4.49 14.17 1.20
CA SER A 448 3.74 15.32 0.67
C SER A 448 2.68 15.82 1.64
N THR A 449 1.93 14.90 2.27
CA THR A 449 0.92 15.27 3.28
C THR A 449 1.57 15.92 4.50
N ALA A 450 2.69 15.39 4.98
CA ALA A 450 3.41 15.97 6.10
C ALA A 450 3.98 17.36 5.76
N LEU A 451 4.57 17.51 4.58
CA LEU A 451 5.12 18.79 4.08
C LEU A 451 4.04 19.86 3.88
N SER A 452 2.85 19.48 3.44
CA SER A 452 1.73 20.43 3.24
C SER A 452 1.22 21.02 4.56
N ASN A 453 1.44 20.34 5.69
CA ASN A 453 1.10 20.81 7.03
C ASN A 453 2.17 21.71 7.66
N LEU A 454 3.37 21.78 7.06
CA LEU A 454 4.46 22.65 7.56
C LEU A 454 4.43 23.99 6.84
N PRO A 455 4.40 25.13 7.59
CA PRO A 455 4.49 26.47 7.03
C PRO A 455 5.78 26.66 6.23
N LYS A 456 5.70 27.34 5.08
CA LYS A 456 6.90 27.65 4.26
C LYS A 456 7.81 28.67 4.92
N GLU A 457 7.25 29.47 5.80
CA GLU A 457 7.92 30.49 6.59
C GLU A 457 9.06 29.93 7.44
N LEU A 458 8.95 28.67 7.89
CA LEU A 458 10.03 27.99 8.63
C LEU A 458 11.31 27.86 7.80
N GLU A 459 11.18 27.56 6.50
CA GLU A 459 12.35 27.50 5.60
C GLU A 459 12.93 28.86 5.33
N MET A 460 12.09 29.90 5.20
CA MET A 460 12.53 31.28 4.99
C MET A 460 13.30 31.77 6.22
N ALA A 461 12.75 31.61 7.40
CA ALA A 461 13.40 31.99 8.65
C ALA A 461 14.75 31.28 8.83
N GLY A 462 14.82 29.97 8.53
CA GLY A 462 16.09 29.24 8.60
C GLY A 462 17.16 29.76 7.63
N ARG A 463 16.76 30.26 6.47
CA ARG A 463 17.68 30.89 5.50
C ARG A 463 18.09 32.29 5.92
N ASP A 464 17.16 33.07 6.46
CA ASP A 464 17.41 34.45 6.94
C ASP A 464 18.43 34.42 8.09
N LEU A 465 18.46 33.35 8.88
CA LEU A 465 19.48 33.06 9.91
C LEU A 465 20.80 32.54 9.32
N GLY A 466 20.99 32.54 8.01
CA GLY A 466 22.23 32.11 7.33
C GLY A 466 22.35 30.61 7.08
N GLY A 467 21.29 29.83 7.31
CA GLY A 467 21.28 28.40 7.03
C GLY A 467 21.31 28.09 5.54
N ASN A 468 22.24 27.25 5.07
CA ASN A 468 22.19 26.72 3.73
C ASN A 468 21.01 25.75 3.53
N PRO A 469 20.57 25.46 2.29
CA PRO A 469 19.39 24.60 2.06
C PRO A 469 19.47 23.22 2.69
N LEU A 470 20.68 22.62 2.75
CA LEU A 470 20.89 21.30 3.37
C LEU A 470 20.75 21.38 4.89
N LYS A 471 21.35 22.42 5.51
CA LYS A 471 21.26 22.64 6.97
C LYS A 471 19.82 22.91 7.39
N VAL A 472 19.08 23.75 6.65
CA VAL A 472 17.64 23.98 6.89
C VAL A 472 16.84 22.69 6.78
N PHE A 473 17.12 21.85 5.78
CA PHE A 473 16.45 20.57 5.65
C PHE A 473 16.76 19.64 6.82
N THR A 474 18.04 19.43 7.16
CA THR A 474 18.46 18.45 8.17
C THR A 474 18.17 18.89 9.61
N GLU A 475 18.28 20.19 9.93
CA GLU A 475 18.12 20.69 11.29
C GLU A 475 16.72 21.21 11.62
N ILE A 476 15.94 21.61 10.62
CA ILE A 476 14.59 22.18 10.83
C ILE A 476 13.51 21.28 10.25
N ILE A 477 13.56 21.02 8.93
CA ILE A 477 12.44 20.36 8.23
C ILE A 477 12.37 18.86 8.56
N PHE A 478 13.49 18.14 8.43
CA PHE A 478 13.50 16.70 8.64
C PHE A 478 13.13 16.28 10.07
N PRO A 479 13.60 16.94 11.13
CA PRO A 479 13.14 16.66 12.49
C PRO A 479 11.63 16.83 12.70
N LEU A 480 11.04 17.84 12.08
CA LEU A 480 9.58 18.04 12.11
C LEU A 480 8.81 16.98 11.31
N LEU A 481 9.43 16.44 10.25
CA LEU A 481 8.87 15.34 9.46
C LEU A 481 9.09 13.96 10.09
N LEU A 482 9.95 13.83 11.09
CA LEU A 482 10.37 12.54 11.67
C LEU A 482 9.20 11.64 12.07
N PRO A 483 8.11 12.11 12.72
CA PRO A 483 6.97 11.24 13.05
C PRO A 483 6.31 10.63 11.82
N SER A 484 6.18 11.40 10.73
CA SER A 484 5.62 10.93 9.46
C SER A 484 6.60 10.03 8.72
N PHE A 485 7.91 10.31 8.83
CA PHE A 485 8.97 9.47 8.29
C PHE A 485 8.97 8.08 8.94
N LEU A 486 8.92 7.99 10.28
CA LEU A 486 8.85 6.71 11.00
C LEU A 486 7.58 5.92 10.64
N SER A 487 6.46 6.60 10.47
CA SER A 487 5.24 5.96 9.99
C SER A 487 5.38 5.43 8.56
N SER A 488 6.10 6.14 7.68
CA SER A 488 6.42 5.69 6.33
C SER A 488 7.36 4.48 6.35
N VAL A 489 8.39 4.49 7.20
CA VAL A 489 9.32 3.36 7.40
C VAL A 489 8.55 2.11 7.79
N TYR A 490 7.64 2.22 8.78
CA TYR A 490 6.79 1.11 9.18
C TYR A 490 5.93 0.57 8.04
N ASN A 491 5.24 1.45 7.32
CA ASN A 491 4.37 1.03 6.22
C ASN A 491 5.16 0.37 5.08
N GLN A 492 6.30 0.94 4.68
CA GLN A 492 7.12 0.35 3.62
C GLN A 492 7.75 -0.98 4.05
N PHE A 493 8.20 -1.10 5.30
CA PHE A 493 8.67 -2.35 5.88
C PHE A 493 7.59 -3.44 5.80
N THR A 494 6.40 -3.15 6.32
CA THR A 494 5.28 -4.09 6.35
C THR A 494 4.81 -4.49 4.96
N GLN A 495 4.67 -3.53 4.05
CA GLN A 495 4.29 -3.81 2.67
C GLN A 495 5.37 -4.63 1.95
N SER A 496 6.64 -4.44 2.25
CA SER A 496 7.74 -5.23 1.67
C SER A 496 7.72 -6.68 2.15
N LEU A 497 7.44 -6.92 3.44
CA LEU A 497 7.24 -8.28 3.97
C LEU A 497 6.14 -9.03 3.22
N THR A 498 5.08 -8.33 2.80
CA THR A 498 3.89 -8.93 2.22
C THR A 498 3.81 -8.83 0.70
N THR A 499 4.76 -8.14 0.05
CA THR A 499 4.78 -7.94 -1.41
C THR A 499 5.14 -9.24 -2.11
N MET A 500 4.13 -9.95 -2.62
CA MET A 500 4.30 -11.16 -3.41
C MET A 500 4.25 -10.89 -4.92
N GLY A 501 3.24 -10.15 -5.38
CA GLY A 501 2.90 -10.05 -6.79
C GLY A 501 4.03 -9.61 -7.72
N ALA A 502 4.89 -8.71 -7.26
CA ALA A 502 6.04 -8.26 -8.03
C ALA A 502 7.27 -9.16 -7.81
N VAL A 503 7.48 -9.61 -6.59
CA VAL A 503 8.72 -10.32 -6.20
C VAL A 503 8.72 -11.78 -6.63
N ILE A 504 7.55 -12.41 -6.78
CA ILE A 504 7.41 -13.83 -7.11
C ILE A 504 8.16 -14.24 -8.40
N PHE A 505 8.29 -13.33 -9.34
CA PHE A 505 9.02 -13.56 -10.59
C PHE A 505 10.52 -13.27 -10.51
N LEU A 506 10.98 -12.59 -9.45
CA LEU A 506 12.35 -12.13 -9.28
C LEU A 506 13.19 -13.04 -8.40
N ILE A 507 12.54 -13.94 -7.68
CA ILE A 507 13.20 -14.92 -6.83
C ILE A 507 14.04 -15.91 -7.65
N SER A 508 15.07 -16.44 -7.02
CA SER A 508 15.92 -17.50 -7.59
C SER A 508 16.04 -18.66 -6.61
N ALA A 509 16.62 -19.77 -7.05
CA ALA A 509 16.87 -20.91 -6.17
C ALA A 509 17.68 -20.52 -4.91
N LYS A 510 18.61 -19.57 -5.07
CA LYS A 510 19.49 -19.07 -3.99
C LYS A 510 18.83 -18.01 -3.11
N TYR A 511 17.98 -17.14 -3.69
CA TYR A 511 17.41 -15.99 -3.00
C TYR A 511 15.88 -16.07 -3.02
N LYS A 512 15.32 -16.58 -1.94
CA LYS A 512 13.87 -16.67 -1.72
C LYS A 512 13.46 -15.67 -0.63
N VAL A 513 12.21 -15.23 -0.66
CA VAL A 513 11.62 -14.38 0.38
C VAL A 513 10.50 -15.14 1.09
N LEU A 514 10.24 -14.76 2.34
CA LEU A 514 9.33 -15.47 3.24
C LEU A 514 7.90 -15.57 2.68
N VAL A 515 7.41 -14.53 2.01
CA VAL A 515 6.09 -14.53 1.38
C VAL A 515 5.99 -15.55 0.24
N TYR A 516 7.09 -15.85 -0.45
CA TYR A 516 7.12 -16.91 -1.47
C TYR A 516 7.10 -18.29 -0.82
N THR A 517 7.90 -18.53 0.22
CA THR A 517 7.90 -19.82 0.92
C THR A 517 6.55 -20.13 1.55
N LEU A 518 5.85 -19.10 2.03
CA LEU A 518 4.47 -19.21 2.48
C LEU A 518 3.54 -19.68 1.37
N PHE A 519 3.61 -19.02 0.20
CA PHE A 519 2.76 -19.37 -0.93
C PHE A 519 3.07 -20.78 -1.49
N ASP A 520 4.35 -21.14 -1.55
CA ASP A 520 4.79 -22.49 -1.94
C ASP A 520 4.26 -23.55 -0.97
N ALA A 521 4.30 -23.29 0.35
CA ALA A 521 3.71 -24.17 1.37
C ALA A 521 2.21 -24.36 1.17
N VAL A 522 1.47 -23.27 0.87
CA VAL A 522 0.03 -23.35 0.57
C VAL A 522 -0.24 -24.19 -0.68
N ASN A 523 0.52 -23.99 -1.76
CA ASN A 523 0.36 -24.74 -3.00
C ASN A 523 0.67 -26.24 -2.84
N ARG A 524 1.58 -26.59 -1.94
CA ARG A 524 1.89 -27.98 -1.58
C ARG A 524 0.89 -28.61 -0.62
N GLY A 525 -0.10 -27.83 -0.13
CA GLY A 525 -1.08 -28.28 0.87
C GLY A 525 -0.54 -28.33 2.30
N ASN A 526 0.68 -27.82 2.56
CA ASN A 526 1.25 -27.74 3.91
C ASN A 526 0.77 -26.47 4.63
N TYR A 527 -0.52 -26.47 4.99
CA TYR A 527 -1.18 -25.32 5.62
C TYR A 527 -0.62 -25.00 7.00
N ASN A 528 -0.04 -25.97 7.71
CA ASN A 528 0.51 -25.79 9.06
C ASN A 528 1.77 -24.91 8.99
N VAL A 529 2.72 -25.23 8.11
CA VAL A 529 3.92 -24.43 7.90
C VAL A 529 3.56 -23.04 7.33
N ALA A 530 2.60 -22.97 6.40
CA ALA A 530 2.11 -21.71 5.88
C ALA A 530 1.54 -20.80 6.98
N SER A 531 0.79 -21.39 7.93
CA SER A 531 0.23 -20.66 9.07
C SER A 531 1.31 -20.16 10.03
N LEU A 532 2.34 -20.97 10.31
CA LEU A 532 3.50 -20.52 11.11
C LEU A 532 4.23 -19.36 10.47
N ILE A 533 4.53 -19.45 9.16
CA ILE A 533 5.18 -18.36 8.41
C ILE A 533 4.33 -17.09 8.49
N SER A 534 3.01 -17.22 8.32
CA SER A 534 2.07 -16.09 8.43
C SER A 534 2.10 -15.45 9.81
N GLY A 535 2.08 -16.27 10.86
CA GLY A 535 2.16 -15.83 12.25
C GLY A 535 3.46 -15.07 12.54
N ILE A 536 4.58 -15.59 12.06
CA ILE A 536 5.90 -14.92 12.19
C ILE A 536 5.90 -13.57 11.47
N MET A 537 5.38 -13.49 10.24
CA MET A 537 5.31 -12.21 9.50
C MET A 537 4.49 -11.16 10.26
N ILE A 538 3.35 -11.56 10.85
CA ILE A 538 2.51 -10.67 11.65
C ILE A 538 3.26 -10.23 12.92
N LEU A 539 3.91 -11.16 13.64
CA LEU A 539 4.66 -10.86 14.85
C LEU A 539 5.86 -9.93 14.58
N LEU A 540 6.60 -10.15 13.49
CA LEU A 540 7.70 -9.28 13.06
C LEU A 540 7.23 -7.86 12.77
N SER A 541 6.11 -7.72 12.05
CA SER A 541 5.53 -6.41 11.79
C SER A 541 5.06 -5.71 13.05
N LEU A 542 4.43 -6.45 13.97
CA LEU A 542 3.97 -5.90 15.25
C LEU A 542 5.16 -5.48 16.13
N ALA A 543 6.19 -6.31 16.22
CA ALA A 543 7.40 -6.01 16.97
C ALA A 543 8.09 -4.75 16.42
N PHE A 544 8.18 -4.62 15.11
CA PHE A 544 8.74 -3.43 14.45
C PHE A 544 7.88 -2.18 14.70
N TYR A 545 6.55 -2.31 14.68
CA TYR A 545 5.65 -1.21 15.06
C TYR A 545 5.91 -0.73 16.48
N LEU A 546 5.95 -1.64 17.45
CA LEU A 546 6.20 -1.32 18.86
C LEU A 546 7.57 -0.66 19.07
N PHE A 547 8.59 -1.15 18.38
CA PHE A 547 9.93 -0.56 18.39
C PHE A 547 9.93 0.89 17.89
N LEU A 548 9.30 1.17 16.75
CA LEU A 548 9.23 2.51 16.18
C LEU A 548 8.35 3.46 17.01
N GLU A 549 7.24 2.99 17.56
CA GLU A 549 6.39 3.81 18.42
C GLU A 549 7.08 4.14 19.74
N GLY A 550 7.81 3.19 20.33
CA GLY A 550 8.68 3.43 21.49
C GLY A 550 9.73 4.50 21.20
N SER A 551 10.40 4.41 20.06
CA SER A 551 11.38 5.40 19.59
C SER A 551 10.76 6.80 19.40
N ARG A 552 9.54 6.86 18.86
CA ARG A 552 8.80 8.11 18.68
C ARG A 552 8.44 8.77 20.00
N VAL A 553 7.96 8.01 20.97
CA VAL A 553 7.63 8.53 22.32
C VAL A 553 8.88 9.05 23.04
N LEU A 554 10.00 8.34 22.95
CA LEU A 554 11.29 8.77 23.51
C LEU A 554 11.79 10.08 22.86
N TYR A 555 11.64 10.21 21.54
CA TYR A 555 12.03 11.42 20.83
C TYR A 555 11.16 12.62 21.22
N GLN A 556 9.84 12.45 21.33
CA GLN A 556 8.94 13.50 21.78
C GLN A 556 9.24 13.98 23.20
N LYS A 557 9.59 13.06 24.13
CA LYS A 557 10.01 13.42 25.50
C LYS A 557 11.32 14.21 25.55
N LYS A 558 12.18 14.13 24.55
CA LYS A 558 13.40 14.93 24.48
C LYS A 558 13.21 16.35 23.93
N LEU A 559 12.10 16.57 23.22
CA LEU A 559 11.75 17.89 22.64
C LEU A 559 10.95 18.77 23.60
N TYR A 560 10.38 18.19 24.65
CA TYR A 560 9.68 18.85 25.76
C TYR A 560 10.46 18.65 27.06
#